data_c2c4a6fb346d5f47473ab7005cdfa99a
#
_entry.id   c2c4a6fb346d5f47473ab7005cdfa99a
#
_cell.length_a   1.000
_cell.length_b   1.000
_cell.length_c   1.000
_cell.angle_alpha   90.00
_cell.angle_beta   90.00
_cell.angle_gamma   90.00
#
_symmetry.space_group_name_H-M   'P 1'
#
loop_
_entity.id
_entity.type
_entity.pdbx_description
1 polymer ?
#
loop_
_entity_poly.entity_id
_entity_poly.type
_entity_poly.pdbx_seq_one_letter_code
_entity_poly.pdbx_strand_id
1 'polypeptide(L)'
;MNLAAAFRGAGDDGAEQSSLEHVLSIDRRHFMAQLRMAELKQRQGQNAAAAQSWSNVVQLATAIEHKPELVADALSRGQSFLSQHNKSISDSLDRSLGDRLASMSEGARRFKACVDHSLGRRAIYTNQCAGVQFPFLPADEFFEDAHFPWFPEIERHTDAIAREAMALVTSGSDMVRPYVRMPDGSPQTKWSPLDGSLNWGACFLWEYGVRNDPVCDQCPTTAAALSAIAQPQIAGKSPSAFFSILQPGAHIPPHTGVTNTRAIVHLPLIIPNNCSFRVGGETRQWVTGKAFAFDDTIEHEAWNQSDQARLILIFEVWNPHLTVEERELLTEFYAITGSVD
;
A
#
# COMPACT_ATOMS: atom_id res chain seq x y z
N MET A 1 1.22 -14.85 43.74
CA MET A 1 0.63 -13.49 43.67
C MET A 1 0.58 -12.75 45.00
N ASN A 2 0.04 -13.31 46.08
CA ASN A 2 -0.05 -12.64 47.40
C ASN A 2 1.35 -12.23 47.93
N LEU A 3 2.34 -13.11 47.78
CA LEU A 3 3.71 -12.87 48.24
C LEU A 3 4.35 -11.71 47.46
N ALA A 4 4.17 -11.69 46.12
CA ALA A 4 4.64 -10.57 45.31
C ALA A 4 4.01 -9.21 45.68
N ALA A 5 2.71 -9.23 46.06
CA ALA A 5 2.04 -8.01 46.55
C ALA A 5 2.61 -7.54 47.90
N ALA A 6 2.94 -8.47 48.81
CA ALA A 6 3.58 -8.14 50.08
C ALA A 6 4.98 -7.52 49.89
N PHE A 7 5.81 -8.10 49.03
CA PHE A 7 7.14 -7.55 48.70
C PHE A 7 7.07 -6.18 48.07
N ARG A 8 6.10 -5.97 47.14
CA ARG A 8 5.83 -4.63 46.57
C ARG A 8 5.50 -3.62 47.68
N GLY A 9 4.65 -3.99 48.63
CA GLY A 9 4.31 -3.13 49.75
C GLY A 9 5.50 -2.81 50.68
N ALA A 10 6.47 -3.72 50.77
CA ALA A 10 7.71 -3.57 51.52
C ALA A 10 8.81 -2.82 50.71
N GLY A 11 8.62 -2.55 49.45
CA GLY A 11 9.62 -1.94 48.57
C GLY A 11 10.76 -2.88 48.19
N ASP A 12 10.61 -4.18 48.38
CA ASP A 12 11.60 -5.21 47.99
C ASP A 12 11.34 -5.68 46.54
N ASP A 13 11.86 -4.87 45.59
CA ASP A 13 11.72 -5.14 44.15
C ASP A 13 12.36 -6.46 43.72
N GLY A 14 13.43 -6.91 44.39
CA GLY A 14 14.09 -8.20 44.07
C GLY A 14 13.23 -9.39 44.42
N ALA A 15 12.66 -9.39 45.62
CA ALA A 15 11.77 -10.45 46.09
C ALA A 15 10.41 -10.43 45.35
N GLU A 16 9.89 -9.23 45.01
CA GLU A 16 8.73 -9.07 44.13
C GLU A 16 8.99 -9.74 42.77
N GLN A 17 10.13 -9.42 42.11
CA GLN A 17 10.52 -9.98 40.81
C GLN A 17 10.59 -11.50 40.86
N SER A 18 11.33 -12.07 41.80
CA SER A 18 11.48 -13.53 41.96
C SER A 18 10.14 -14.24 42.15
N SER A 19 9.24 -13.62 42.93
CA SER A 19 7.88 -14.16 43.15
C SER A 19 7.03 -14.13 41.88
N LEU A 20 7.13 -13.07 41.07
CA LEU A 20 6.43 -12.93 39.77
C LEU A 20 6.99 -13.91 38.74
N GLU A 21 8.31 -14.07 38.67
CA GLU A 21 8.98 -15.02 37.77
C GLU A 21 8.54 -16.45 38.08
N HIS A 22 8.41 -16.79 39.38
CA HIS A 22 7.90 -18.08 39.77
C HIS A 22 6.45 -18.31 39.30
N VAL A 23 5.56 -17.32 39.43
CA VAL A 23 4.19 -17.44 38.91
C VAL A 23 4.21 -17.59 37.38
N LEU A 24 5.01 -16.82 36.67
CA LEU A 24 5.11 -16.88 35.23
C LEU A 24 5.80 -18.13 34.67
N SER A 25 6.61 -18.83 35.51
CA SER A 25 7.14 -20.15 35.18
C SER A 25 6.06 -21.24 35.17
N ILE A 26 5.01 -21.08 36.01
CA ILE A 26 3.86 -21.99 36.07
C ILE A 26 2.83 -21.64 35.01
N ASP A 27 2.48 -20.36 34.90
CA ASP A 27 1.52 -19.85 33.91
C ASP A 27 2.03 -18.56 33.26
N ARG A 28 2.61 -18.68 32.05
CA ARG A 28 3.12 -17.54 31.29
C ARG A 28 2.06 -16.53 30.87
N ARG A 29 0.78 -16.94 30.85
CA ARG A 29 -0.37 -16.10 30.50
C ARG A 29 -1.10 -15.52 31.70
N HIS A 30 -0.57 -15.66 32.88
CA HIS A 30 -1.19 -15.13 34.11
C HIS A 30 -1.22 -13.59 34.04
N PHE A 31 -2.38 -13.03 33.72
CA PHE A 31 -2.56 -11.60 33.43
C PHE A 31 -2.01 -10.70 34.54
N MET A 32 -2.38 -10.96 35.80
CA MET A 32 -1.93 -10.12 36.91
C MET A 32 -0.43 -10.22 37.18
N ALA A 33 0.21 -11.34 36.89
CA ALA A 33 1.66 -11.46 37.01
C ALA A 33 2.39 -10.69 35.93
N GLN A 34 1.89 -10.76 34.69
CA GLN A 34 2.41 -9.93 33.55
C GLN A 34 2.25 -8.43 33.85
N LEU A 35 1.07 -7.99 34.31
CA LEU A 35 0.81 -6.61 34.66
C LEU A 35 1.77 -6.12 35.76
N ARG A 36 1.92 -6.88 36.84
CA ARG A 36 2.82 -6.52 37.93
C ARG A 36 4.28 -6.51 37.51
N MET A 37 4.70 -7.44 36.65
CA MET A 37 6.05 -7.46 36.07
C MET A 37 6.29 -6.21 35.22
N ALA A 38 5.34 -5.81 34.39
CA ALA A 38 5.44 -4.61 33.57
C ALA A 38 5.60 -3.35 34.44
N GLU A 39 4.76 -3.21 35.48
CA GLU A 39 4.85 -2.10 36.44
C GLU A 39 6.18 -2.09 37.23
N LEU A 40 6.70 -3.26 37.63
CA LEU A 40 7.97 -3.39 38.32
C LEU A 40 9.13 -2.94 37.42
N LYS A 41 9.21 -3.46 36.18
CA LYS A 41 10.25 -3.09 35.22
C LYS A 41 10.22 -1.60 34.88
N GLN A 42 9.02 -1.02 34.77
CA GLN A 42 8.83 0.41 34.56
C GLN A 42 9.36 1.24 35.77
N ARG A 43 9.04 0.86 37.00
CA ARG A 43 9.58 1.51 38.20
C ARG A 43 11.10 1.48 38.28
N GLN A 44 11.69 0.36 37.84
CA GLN A 44 13.15 0.16 37.79
C GLN A 44 13.83 0.93 36.65
N GLY A 45 13.10 1.62 35.78
CA GLY A 45 13.66 2.28 34.60
C GLY A 45 14.17 1.33 33.52
N GLN A 46 13.84 0.04 33.63
CA GLN A 46 14.23 -1.00 32.64
C GLN A 46 13.27 -0.97 31.44
N ASN A 47 13.31 0.14 30.67
CA ASN A 47 12.29 0.45 29.66
C ASN A 47 12.11 -0.63 28.59
N ALA A 48 13.18 -1.28 28.12
CA ALA A 48 13.09 -2.37 27.13
C ALA A 48 12.38 -3.60 27.72
N ALA A 49 12.74 -4.01 28.95
CA ALA A 49 12.09 -5.13 29.65
C ALA A 49 10.63 -4.81 30.03
N ALA A 50 10.38 -3.55 30.40
CA ALA A 50 9.02 -3.06 30.65
C ALA A 50 8.16 -3.11 29.38
N ALA A 51 8.71 -2.67 28.22
CA ALA A 51 8.01 -2.74 26.94
C ALA A 51 7.62 -4.16 26.55
N GLN A 52 8.52 -5.13 26.75
CA GLN A 52 8.19 -6.55 26.51
C GLN A 52 7.04 -7.03 27.42
N SER A 53 7.08 -6.70 28.71
CA SER A 53 6.04 -7.08 29.65
C SER A 53 4.70 -6.38 29.35
N TRP A 54 4.73 -5.09 29.02
CA TRP A 54 3.54 -4.34 28.59
C TRP A 54 2.95 -4.90 27.29
N SER A 55 3.78 -5.33 26.33
CA SER A 55 3.31 -6.00 25.12
C SER A 55 2.51 -7.26 25.43
N ASN A 56 3.01 -8.10 26.36
CA ASN A 56 2.29 -9.29 26.83
C ASN A 56 0.94 -8.92 27.47
N VAL A 57 0.91 -7.87 28.32
CA VAL A 57 -0.34 -7.37 28.92
C VAL A 57 -1.34 -6.91 27.88
N VAL A 58 -0.90 -6.12 26.90
CA VAL A 58 -1.76 -5.63 25.80
C VAL A 58 -2.32 -6.80 24.99
N GLN A 59 -1.48 -7.78 24.65
CA GLN A 59 -1.91 -8.95 23.88
C GLN A 59 -2.97 -9.77 24.66
N LEU A 60 -2.74 -10.03 25.94
CA LEU A 60 -3.69 -10.76 26.80
C LEU A 60 -5.00 -9.97 26.97
N ALA A 61 -4.91 -8.65 27.24
CA ALA A 61 -6.09 -7.80 27.40
C ALA A 61 -6.93 -7.71 26.11
N THR A 62 -6.28 -7.65 24.96
CA THR A 62 -6.98 -7.58 23.67
C THR A 62 -7.81 -8.82 23.39
N ALA A 63 -7.35 -10.00 23.82
CA ALA A 63 -8.03 -11.28 23.64
C ALA A 63 -9.30 -11.44 24.50
N ILE A 64 -9.53 -10.57 25.49
CA ILE A 64 -10.70 -10.61 26.37
C ILE A 64 -11.85 -9.81 25.73
N GLU A 65 -12.95 -10.47 25.39
CA GLU A 65 -14.13 -9.81 24.77
C GLU A 65 -14.78 -8.79 25.71
N HIS A 66 -15.15 -9.21 26.93
CA HIS A 66 -15.74 -8.35 27.94
C HIS A 66 -14.69 -7.97 28.98
N LYS A 67 -14.12 -6.78 28.82
CA LYS A 67 -13.00 -6.31 29.64
C LYS A 67 -13.48 -5.70 30.97
N PRO A 68 -13.15 -6.31 32.12
CA PRO A 68 -13.31 -5.64 33.40
C PRO A 68 -12.53 -4.33 33.42
N GLU A 69 -12.94 -3.37 34.25
CA GLU A 69 -12.32 -2.04 34.35
C GLU A 69 -10.79 -2.11 34.53
N LEU A 70 -10.32 -3.00 35.40
CA LEU A 70 -8.88 -3.23 35.60
C LEU A 70 -8.15 -3.64 34.31
N VAL A 71 -8.77 -4.51 33.51
CA VAL A 71 -8.18 -4.97 32.24
C VAL A 71 -8.18 -3.85 31.21
N ALA A 72 -9.25 -3.06 31.15
CA ALA A 72 -9.35 -1.90 30.26
C ALA A 72 -8.33 -0.82 30.62
N ASP A 73 -8.14 -0.52 31.92
CA ASP A 73 -7.10 0.39 32.40
C ASP A 73 -5.70 -0.13 32.04
N ALA A 74 -5.41 -1.40 32.33
CA ALA A 74 -4.12 -2.00 32.01
C ALA A 74 -3.82 -1.97 30.50
N LEU A 75 -4.83 -2.19 29.65
CA LEU A 75 -4.71 -2.08 28.18
C LEU A 75 -4.34 -0.65 27.77
N SER A 76 -5.05 0.34 28.27
CA SER A 76 -4.79 1.76 27.97
C SER A 76 -3.39 2.19 28.40
N ARG A 77 -2.99 1.82 29.62
CA ARG A 77 -1.65 2.13 30.16
C ARG A 77 -0.55 1.45 29.35
N GLY A 78 -0.75 0.18 29.00
CA GLY A 78 0.19 -0.59 28.18
C GLY A 78 0.38 0.02 26.79
N GLN A 79 -0.71 0.38 26.13
CA GLN A 79 -0.67 1.06 24.83
C GLN A 79 0.05 2.40 24.92
N SER A 80 -0.22 3.20 25.95
CA SER A 80 0.44 4.49 26.17
C SER A 80 1.94 4.32 26.41
N PHE A 81 2.35 3.35 27.24
CA PHE A 81 3.76 3.07 27.51
C PHE A 81 4.49 2.64 26.24
N LEU A 82 3.92 1.70 25.49
CA LEU A 82 4.52 1.21 24.23
C LEU A 82 4.64 2.33 23.19
N SER A 83 3.64 3.18 23.07
CA SER A 83 3.68 4.33 22.17
C SER A 83 4.82 5.29 22.54
N GLN A 84 4.97 5.63 23.83
CA GLN A 84 6.05 6.49 24.30
C GLN A 84 7.43 5.85 24.12
N HIS A 85 7.56 4.56 24.43
CA HIS A 85 8.80 3.82 24.24
C HIS A 85 9.22 3.78 22.78
N ASN A 86 8.28 3.45 21.87
CA ASN A 86 8.53 3.43 20.43
C ASN A 86 8.90 4.82 19.90
N LYS A 87 8.25 5.88 20.42
CA LYS A 87 8.63 7.26 20.09
C LYS A 87 10.05 7.56 20.52
N SER A 88 10.45 7.18 21.73
CA SER A 88 11.82 7.39 22.23
C SER A 88 12.87 6.67 21.37
N ILE A 89 12.58 5.44 20.94
CA ILE A 89 13.45 4.70 20.01
C ILE A 89 13.54 5.43 18.67
N SER A 90 12.41 5.90 18.13
CA SER A 90 12.38 6.67 16.89
C SER A 90 13.24 7.93 16.98
N ASP A 91 13.03 8.73 18.02
CA ASP A 91 13.79 9.97 18.24
C ASP A 91 15.29 9.70 18.36
N SER A 92 15.66 8.54 18.94
CA SER A 92 17.05 8.09 19.00
C SER A 92 17.60 7.66 17.63
N LEU A 93 16.81 6.95 16.82
CA LEU A 93 17.19 6.54 15.47
C LEU A 93 17.34 7.77 14.55
N ASP A 94 16.40 8.71 14.62
CA ASP A 94 16.46 9.95 13.84
C ASP A 94 17.71 10.76 14.16
N ARG A 95 18.08 10.88 15.45
CA ARG A 95 19.30 11.56 15.87
C ARG A 95 20.58 10.84 15.45
N SER A 96 20.57 9.50 15.46
CA SER A 96 21.78 8.70 15.21
C SER A 96 22.01 8.39 13.74
N LEU A 97 20.93 8.28 12.95
CA LEU A 97 20.97 7.81 11.57
C LEU A 97 20.35 8.80 10.57
N GLY A 98 19.69 9.89 11.04
CA GLY A 98 18.93 10.80 10.18
C GLY A 98 19.75 11.35 9.01
N ASP A 99 20.94 11.90 9.27
CA ASP A 99 21.82 12.43 8.21
C ASP A 99 22.26 11.34 7.23
N ARG A 100 22.55 10.14 7.75
CA ARG A 100 22.94 9.00 6.91
C ARG A 100 21.79 8.51 6.05
N LEU A 101 20.58 8.44 6.61
CA LEU A 101 19.37 8.04 5.87
C LEU A 101 18.98 9.09 4.82
N ALA A 102 19.15 10.37 5.13
CA ALA A 102 18.87 11.46 4.18
C ALA A 102 19.81 11.45 2.96
N SER A 103 21.05 10.94 3.14
CA SER A 103 22.03 10.82 2.05
C SER A 103 21.88 9.54 1.21
N MET A 104 21.05 8.59 1.65
CA MET A 104 20.78 7.34 0.93
C MET A 104 19.54 7.51 0.07
N SER A 105 19.57 7.02 -1.18
CA SER A 105 18.42 7.00 -2.09
C SER A 105 17.39 5.92 -1.69
N GLU A 106 17.12 4.98 -2.55
CA GLU A 106 16.13 3.91 -2.40
C GLU A 106 16.34 3.00 -1.17
N GLY A 107 17.59 2.70 -0.81
CA GLY A 107 17.90 1.87 0.35
C GLY A 107 17.40 2.45 1.68
N ALA A 108 17.28 3.78 1.79
CA ALA A 108 16.72 4.42 2.96
C ALA A 108 15.22 4.17 3.10
N ARG A 109 14.48 4.13 2.00
CA ARG A 109 13.02 3.84 1.98
C ARG A 109 12.74 2.44 2.55
N ARG A 110 13.45 1.42 2.09
CA ARG A 110 13.30 0.04 2.55
C ARG A 110 13.65 -0.10 4.04
N PHE A 111 14.76 0.50 4.46
CA PHE A 111 15.18 0.48 5.85
C PHE A 111 14.18 1.23 6.76
N LYS A 112 13.69 2.39 6.33
CA LYS A 112 12.66 3.14 7.05
C LYS A 112 11.39 2.32 7.21
N ALA A 113 10.93 1.66 6.16
CA ALA A 113 9.77 0.77 6.20
C ALA A 113 9.95 -0.38 7.21
N CYS A 114 11.17 -0.97 7.27
CA CYS A 114 11.53 -1.99 8.26
C CYS A 114 11.45 -1.45 9.69
N VAL A 115 12.00 -0.26 9.95
CA VAL A 115 11.94 0.40 11.28
C VAL A 115 10.49 0.72 11.64
N ASP A 116 9.72 1.31 10.74
CA ASP A 116 8.33 1.68 10.99
C ASP A 116 7.47 0.44 11.29
N HIS A 117 7.73 -0.68 10.60
CA HIS A 117 7.07 -1.95 10.93
C HIS A 117 7.48 -2.46 12.31
N SER A 118 8.77 -2.47 12.62
CA SER A 118 9.30 -2.93 13.91
C SER A 118 8.76 -2.12 15.10
N LEU A 119 8.43 -0.85 14.87
CA LEU A 119 7.84 0.05 15.85
C LEU A 119 6.29 0.06 15.83
N GLY A 120 5.67 -0.81 15.03
CA GLY A 120 4.21 -0.91 14.93
C GLY A 120 3.53 0.27 14.22
N ARG A 121 4.27 1.07 13.46
CA ARG A 121 3.76 2.25 12.73
C ARG A 121 3.28 1.92 11.32
N ARG A 122 3.67 0.76 10.79
CA ARG A 122 3.39 0.33 9.44
C ARG A 122 2.98 -1.13 9.42
N ALA A 123 1.89 -1.46 8.74
CA ALA A 123 1.53 -2.83 8.40
C ALA A 123 2.44 -3.36 7.27
N ILE A 124 2.57 -4.69 7.18
CA ILE A 124 3.12 -5.35 5.99
C ILE A 124 1.96 -5.63 5.05
N TYR A 125 2.12 -5.22 3.81
CA TYR A 125 1.21 -5.52 2.71
C TYR A 125 1.82 -6.61 1.82
N THR A 126 0.98 -7.51 1.35
CA THR A 126 1.36 -8.62 0.46
C THR A 126 0.51 -8.57 -0.80
N ASN A 127 0.97 -9.24 -1.86
CA ASN A 127 0.20 -9.40 -3.08
C ASN A 127 -1.14 -10.10 -2.81
N GLN A 128 -2.22 -9.53 -3.33
CA GLN A 128 -3.57 -10.10 -3.33
C GLN A 128 -4.08 -10.12 -4.77
N CYS A 129 -3.86 -11.23 -5.44
CA CYS A 129 -4.21 -11.40 -6.85
C CYS A 129 -5.62 -11.99 -6.98
N ALA A 130 -6.48 -11.34 -7.77
CA ALA A 130 -7.79 -11.89 -8.13
C ALA A 130 -7.66 -13.00 -9.20
N GLY A 131 -6.57 -13.01 -9.96
CA GLY A 131 -6.23 -14.00 -10.99
C GLY A 131 -4.92 -14.73 -10.67
N VAL A 132 -4.05 -14.86 -11.68
CA VAL A 132 -2.78 -15.58 -11.55
C VAL A 132 -1.83 -14.83 -10.62
N GLN A 133 -1.38 -15.52 -9.58
CA GLN A 133 -0.28 -15.08 -8.73
C GLN A 133 0.99 -15.82 -9.13
N PHE A 134 2.06 -15.07 -9.45
CA PHE A 134 3.39 -15.59 -9.68
C PHE A 134 4.14 -15.64 -8.34
N PRO A 135 4.50 -16.83 -7.83
CA PRO A 135 5.19 -16.95 -6.55
C PRO A 135 6.60 -16.34 -6.57
N PHE A 136 7.10 -15.96 -5.40
CA PHE A 136 8.47 -15.50 -5.16
C PHE A 136 8.82 -14.15 -5.79
N LEU A 137 7.89 -13.43 -6.42
CA LEU A 137 8.11 -12.04 -6.77
C LEU A 137 8.07 -11.16 -5.52
N PRO A 138 8.95 -10.14 -5.41
CA PRO A 138 8.87 -9.16 -4.33
C PRO A 138 7.52 -8.42 -4.33
N ALA A 139 6.98 -8.15 -3.14
CA ALA A 139 5.82 -7.29 -2.97
C ALA A 139 6.27 -5.83 -2.87
N ASP A 140 6.66 -5.23 -3.98
CA ASP A 140 7.13 -3.85 -4.05
C ASP A 140 5.92 -2.90 -4.20
N GLU A 141 5.66 -2.09 -3.18
CA GLU A 141 4.56 -1.10 -3.23
C GLU A 141 4.74 -0.13 -4.39
N PHE A 142 5.95 0.42 -4.53
CA PHE A 142 6.38 1.19 -5.68
C PHE A 142 7.71 0.63 -6.18
N PHE A 143 7.78 0.34 -7.46
CA PHE A 143 9.01 -0.10 -8.08
C PHE A 143 10.03 1.04 -8.19
N GLU A 144 11.32 0.69 -8.18
CA GLU A 144 12.39 1.66 -8.38
C GLU A 144 12.46 2.09 -9.86
N ASP A 145 12.66 3.40 -10.10
CA ASP A 145 12.73 3.96 -11.46
C ASP A 145 13.84 3.31 -12.30
N ALA A 146 14.89 2.80 -11.66
CA ALA A 146 15.99 2.09 -12.31
C ALA A 146 15.53 0.85 -13.12
N HIS A 147 14.39 0.29 -12.79
CA HIS A 147 13.79 -0.82 -13.56
C HIS A 147 13.16 -0.36 -14.88
N PHE A 148 12.94 0.94 -15.06
CA PHE A 148 12.23 1.53 -16.21
C PHE A 148 13.07 2.60 -16.90
N PRO A 149 14.20 2.24 -17.53
CA PRO A 149 15.13 3.20 -18.12
C PRO A 149 14.51 4.03 -19.26
N TRP A 150 13.32 3.67 -19.72
CA TRP A 150 12.54 4.35 -20.73
C TRP A 150 11.60 5.45 -20.16
N PHE A 151 11.49 5.62 -18.83
CA PHE A 151 10.68 6.69 -18.24
C PHE A 151 10.98 8.07 -18.80
N PRO A 152 12.24 8.52 -18.93
CA PRO A 152 12.55 9.84 -19.53
C PRO A 152 12.02 9.99 -20.96
N GLU A 153 11.89 8.87 -21.69
CA GLU A 153 11.39 8.89 -23.07
C GLU A 153 9.90 9.20 -23.11
N ILE A 154 9.07 8.56 -22.30
CA ILE A 154 7.63 8.86 -22.27
C ILE A 154 7.34 10.19 -21.57
N GLU A 155 8.10 10.55 -20.54
CA GLU A 155 7.95 11.79 -19.77
C GLU A 155 8.11 13.03 -20.67
N ARG A 156 9.02 13.03 -21.62
CA ARG A 156 9.20 14.17 -22.56
C ARG A 156 8.00 14.45 -23.45
N HIS A 157 7.09 13.48 -23.58
CA HIS A 157 5.86 13.63 -24.35
C HIS A 157 4.67 14.12 -23.51
N THR A 158 4.84 14.35 -22.21
CA THR A 158 3.76 14.70 -21.27
C THR A 158 2.85 15.80 -21.78
N ASP A 159 3.39 16.92 -22.27
CA ASP A 159 2.59 18.06 -22.73
C ASP A 159 1.77 17.73 -23.99
N ALA A 160 2.31 16.91 -24.88
CA ALA A 160 1.60 16.48 -26.07
C ALA A 160 0.48 15.49 -25.71
N ILE A 161 0.78 14.51 -24.87
CA ILE A 161 -0.18 13.52 -24.35
C ILE A 161 -1.30 14.22 -23.57
N ALA A 162 -0.98 15.20 -22.73
CA ALA A 162 -1.97 15.98 -22.00
C ALA A 162 -2.92 16.75 -22.93
N ARG A 163 -2.41 17.35 -24.01
CA ARG A 163 -3.24 18.04 -25.00
C ARG A 163 -4.17 17.10 -25.75
N GLU A 164 -3.68 15.92 -26.17
CA GLU A 164 -4.50 14.90 -26.81
C GLU A 164 -5.61 14.40 -25.88
N ALA A 165 -5.28 14.08 -24.62
CA ALA A 165 -6.24 13.64 -23.63
C ALA A 165 -7.30 14.71 -23.31
N MET A 166 -6.88 15.97 -23.16
CA MET A 166 -7.81 17.09 -22.92
C MET A 166 -8.75 17.34 -24.08
N ALA A 167 -8.29 17.20 -25.32
CA ALA A 167 -9.14 17.32 -26.50
C ALA A 167 -10.27 16.28 -26.48
N LEU A 168 -9.98 15.04 -26.12
CA LEU A 168 -10.99 13.98 -25.95
C LEU A 168 -11.98 14.28 -24.80
N VAL A 169 -11.46 14.70 -23.65
CA VAL A 169 -12.29 14.98 -22.46
C VAL A 169 -13.24 16.17 -22.70
N THR A 170 -12.73 17.22 -23.39
CA THR A 170 -13.52 18.45 -23.63
C THR A 170 -14.47 18.35 -24.81
N SER A 171 -14.23 17.44 -25.75
CA SER A 171 -15.12 17.24 -26.92
C SER A 171 -16.51 16.71 -26.55
N GLY A 172 -16.72 16.27 -25.31
CA GLY A 172 -17.98 15.62 -24.89
C GLY A 172 -18.26 14.31 -25.65
N SER A 173 -17.19 13.68 -26.18
CA SER A 173 -17.31 12.45 -26.95
C SER A 173 -17.70 11.27 -26.05
N ASP A 174 -18.48 10.32 -26.58
CA ASP A 174 -18.83 9.06 -25.92
C ASP A 174 -17.60 8.14 -25.65
N MET A 175 -16.38 8.60 -25.98
CA MET A 175 -15.13 7.87 -25.76
C MET A 175 -14.74 7.84 -24.27
N VAL A 176 -15.16 8.83 -23.49
CA VAL A 176 -14.99 8.83 -22.04
C VAL A 176 -16.21 8.14 -21.42
N ARG A 177 -15.96 7.06 -20.70
CA ARG A 177 -17.00 6.26 -20.04
C ARG A 177 -16.68 6.02 -18.57
N PRO A 178 -17.68 5.66 -17.74
CA PRO A 178 -17.43 5.21 -16.38
C PRO A 178 -16.43 4.06 -16.36
N TYR A 179 -15.42 4.14 -15.50
CA TYR A 179 -14.47 3.05 -15.31
C TYR A 179 -15.13 1.84 -14.63
N VAL A 180 -15.93 2.11 -13.58
CA VAL A 180 -16.67 1.06 -12.88
C VAL A 180 -18.03 0.88 -13.54
N ARG A 181 -18.34 -0.35 -13.94
CA ARG A 181 -19.62 -0.78 -14.47
C ARG A 181 -19.98 -2.12 -13.87
N MET A 182 -20.90 -2.13 -12.95
CA MET A 182 -21.39 -3.35 -12.32
C MET A 182 -22.59 -3.91 -13.11
N PRO A 183 -22.77 -5.24 -13.16
CA PRO A 183 -23.98 -5.83 -13.72
C PRO A 183 -25.25 -5.32 -13.01
N ASP A 184 -26.35 -5.22 -13.76
CA ASP A 184 -27.65 -4.83 -13.20
C ASP A 184 -28.03 -5.75 -12.05
N GLY A 185 -28.49 -5.16 -10.95
CA GLY A 185 -28.89 -5.91 -9.75
C GLY A 185 -27.74 -6.35 -8.85
N SER A 186 -26.50 -5.89 -9.11
CA SER A 186 -25.37 -6.14 -8.22
C SER A 186 -25.64 -5.63 -6.81
N PRO A 187 -25.21 -6.36 -5.75
CA PRO A 187 -25.35 -5.88 -4.38
C PRO A 187 -24.50 -4.63 -4.13
N GLN A 188 -24.86 -3.86 -3.10
CA GLN A 188 -24.08 -2.69 -2.69
C GLN A 188 -22.67 -3.11 -2.25
N THR A 189 -21.66 -2.45 -2.80
CA THR A 189 -20.24 -2.68 -2.51
C THR A 189 -19.52 -1.33 -2.35
N LYS A 190 -18.23 -1.37 -2.04
CA LYS A 190 -17.37 -0.18 -2.05
C LYS A 190 -17.33 0.56 -3.40
N TRP A 191 -17.71 -0.11 -4.49
CA TRP A 191 -17.71 0.42 -5.85
C TRP A 191 -19.02 1.15 -6.22
N SER A 192 -20.09 0.91 -5.49
CA SER A 192 -21.43 1.46 -5.82
C SER A 192 -21.46 2.99 -5.99
N PRO A 193 -20.67 3.80 -5.26
CA PRO A 193 -20.64 5.25 -5.50
C PRO A 193 -20.00 5.66 -6.83
N LEU A 194 -19.23 4.75 -7.46
CA LEU A 194 -18.54 4.98 -8.74
C LEU A 194 -19.20 4.23 -9.91
N ASP A 195 -20.17 3.35 -9.62
CA ASP A 195 -20.84 2.55 -10.63
C ASP A 195 -21.68 3.42 -11.58
N GLY A 196 -21.42 3.26 -12.88
CA GLY A 196 -22.06 4.05 -13.93
C GLY A 196 -21.75 5.56 -13.87
N SER A 197 -20.81 5.99 -13.01
CA SER A 197 -20.50 7.40 -12.75
C SER A 197 -19.21 7.85 -13.42
N LEU A 198 -19.25 9.04 -14.02
CA LEU A 198 -18.06 9.72 -14.53
C LEU A 198 -17.20 10.35 -13.42
N ASN A 199 -17.54 10.19 -12.13
CA ASN A 199 -16.66 10.56 -11.03
C ASN A 199 -15.30 9.88 -11.15
N TRP A 200 -15.27 8.68 -11.71
CA TRP A 200 -14.08 8.04 -12.23
C TRP A 200 -14.33 7.63 -13.69
N GLY A 201 -13.91 8.49 -14.61
CA GLY A 201 -14.00 8.28 -16.05
C GLY A 201 -12.73 7.63 -16.61
N ALA A 202 -12.89 6.89 -17.70
CA ALA A 202 -11.80 6.31 -18.46
C ALA A 202 -12.01 6.47 -19.96
N CYS A 203 -10.90 6.71 -20.71
CA CYS A 203 -10.85 6.66 -22.15
C CYS A 203 -9.74 5.71 -22.59
N PHE A 204 -10.10 4.53 -23.13
CA PHE A 204 -9.17 3.46 -23.43
C PHE A 204 -8.54 3.61 -24.81
N LEU A 205 -7.19 3.61 -24.85
CA LEU A 205 -6.40 3.44 -26.08
C LEU A 205 -6.21 1.94 -26.40
N TRP A 206 -5.95 1.13 -25.36
CA TRP A 206 -6.00 -0.34 -25.41
C TRP A 206 -6.83 -0.86 -24.27
N GLU A 207 -7.63 -1.87 -24.53
CA GLU A 207 -8.42 -2.55 -23.53
C GLU A 207 -8.32 -4.08 -23.72
N TYR A 208 -7.80 -4.77 -22.73
CA TYR A 208 -7.62 -6.25 -22.75
C TYR A 208 -6.90 -6.75 -24.02
N GLY A 209 -5.86 -6.06 -24.47
CA GLY A 209 -5.09 -6.42 -25.66
C GLY A 209 -5.65 -5.90 -26.99
N VAL A 210 -6.81 -5.26 -26.98
CA VAL A 210 -7.45 -4.72 -28.18
C VAL A 210 -7.18 -3.21 -28.31
N ARG A 211 -6.60 -2.81 -29.45
CA ARG A 211 -6.39 -1.41 -29.76
C ARG A 211 -7.72 -0.73 -30.12
N ASN A 212 -7.95 0.43 -29.55
CA ASN A 212 -9.09 1.30 -29.88
C ASN A 212 -8.68 2.33 -30.94
N ASP A 213 -8.83 1.97 -32.21
CA ASP A 213 -8.42 2.80 -33.33
C ASP A 213 -9.01 4.22 -33.31
N PRO A 214 -10.33 4.42 -33.07
CA PRO A 214 -10.91 5.75 -32.97
C PRO A 214 -10.26 6.68 -31.95
N VAL A 215 -9.82 6.14 -30.80
CA VAL A 215 -9.13 6.91 -29.76
C VAL A 215 -7.67 7.11 -30.12
N CYS A 216 -6.98 6.06 -30.57
CA CYS A 216 -5.57 6.12 -30.95
C CYS A 216 -5.32 7.08 -32.13
N ASP A 217 -6.25 7.17 -33.08
CA ASP A 217 -6.12 8.06 -34.23
C ASP A 217 -6.27 9.56 -33.83
N GLN A 218 -7.00 9.83 -32.74
CA GLN A 218 -7.08 11.16 -32.13
C GLN A 218 -5.92 11.45 -31.15
N CYS A 219 -5.18 10.41 -30.74
CA CYS A 219 -4.07 10.50 -29.80
C CYS A 219 -2.78 9.90 -30.40
N PRO A 220 -2.31 10.37 -31.57
CA PRO A 220 -1.20 9.73 -32.28
C PRO A 220 0.12 9.76 -31.49
N THR A 221 0.40 10.84 -30.74
CA THR A 221 1.60 10.92 -29.91
C THR A 221 1.55 9.89 -28.76
N THR A 222 0.40 9.80 -28.10
CA THR A 222 0.19 8.83 -27.00
C THR A 222 0.30 7.40 -27.52
N ALA A 223 -0.36 7.10 -28.64
CA ALA A 223 -0.34 5.78 -29.25
C ALA A 223 1.07 5.37 -29.69
N ALA A 224 1.84 6.29 -30.29
CA ALA A 224 3.23 6.05 -30.69
C ALA A 224 4.14 5.82 -29.47
N ALA A 225 4.01 6.65 -28.42
CA ALA A 225 4.79 6.51 -27.19
C ALA A 225 4.53 5.16 -26.49
N LEU A 226 3.27 4.75 -26.38
CA LEU A 226 2.90 3.46 -25.80
C LEU A 226 3.40 2.29 -26.65
N SER A 227 3.33 2.37 -27.96
CA SER A 227 3.80 1.31 -28.88
C SER A 227 5.32 1.11 -28.84
N ALA A 228 6.08 2.11 -28.38
CA ALA A 228 7.53 2.02 -28.20
C ALA A 228 7.94 1.29 -26.92
N ILE A 229 6.99 1.06 -25.98
CA ILE A 229 7.24 0.40 -24.71
C ILE A 229 6.89 -1.08 -24.82
N ALA A 230 7.77 -1.95 -24.30
CA ALA A 230 7.53 -3.39 -24.24
C ALA A 230 6.42 -3.72 -23.21
N GLN A 231 5.20 -3.85 -23.69
CA GLN A 231 4.03 -4.22 -22.91
C GLN A 231 3.70 -5.72 -23.04
N PRO A 232 3.04 -6.35 -22.06
CA PRO A 232 2.51 -7.69 -22.18
C PRO A 232 1.52 -7.78 -23.35
N GLN A 233 1.69 -8.77 -24.23
CA GLN A 233 0.79 -9.02 -25.35
C GLN A 233 0.05 -10.33 -25.10
N ILE A 234 -1.08 -10.26 -24.38
CA ILE A 234 -1.87 -11.43 -23.96
C ILE A 234 -3.31 -11.23 -24.43
N ALA A 235 -3.74 -12.00 -25.42
CA ALA A 235 -5.05 -11.86 -26.03
C ALA A 235 -6.18 -11.91 -24.98
N GLY A 236 -7.10 -10.96 -25.04
CA GLY A 236 -8.23 -10.85 -24.10
C GLY A 236 -7.86 -10.42 -22.67
N LYS A 237 -6.60 -10.08 -22.41
CA LYS A 237 -6.14 -9.72 -21.06
C LYS A 237 -5.25 -8.47 -21.00
N SER A 238 -4.30 -8.30 -21.93
CA SER A 238 -3.26 -7.27 -21.87
C SER A 238 -2.71 -6.94 -23.27
N PRO A 239 -2.27 -5.70 -23.55
CA PRO A 239 -2.20 -4.59 -22.61
C PRO A 239 -3.53 -3.86 -22.40
N SER A 240 -3.64 -3.14 -21.28
CA SER A 240 -4.61 -2.08 -21.11
C SER A 240 -3.87 -0.75 -20.94
N ALA A 241 -4.34 0.29 -21.65
CA ALA A 241 -3.81 1.63 -21.55
C ALA A 241 -4.96 2.64 -21.70
N PHE A 242 -5.09 3.59 -20.78
CA PHE A 242 -6.20 4.52 -20.77
C PHE A 242 -5.89 5.84 -20.06
N PHE A 243 -6.58 6.88 -20.45
CA PHE A 243 -6.66 8.11 -19.68
C PHE A 243 -7.65 7.92 -18.54
N SER A 244 -7.18 8.16 -17.32
CA SER A 244 -7.99 8.08 -16.10
C SER A 244 -8.32 9.49 -15.63
N ILE A 245 -9.61 9.79 -15.54
CA ILE A 245 -10.15 11.08 -15.12
C ILE A 245 -10.80 10.90 -13.76
N LEU A 246 -10.32 11.58 -12.73
CA LEU A 246 -10.92 11.56 -11.40
C LEU A 246 -11.48 12.94 -11.08
N GLN A 247 -12.80 13.03 -10.92
CA GLN A 247 -13.50 14.30 -10.71
C GLN A 247 -13.20 14.93 -9.34
N PRO A 248 -13.48 16.23 -9.14
CA PRO A 248 -13.37 16.89 -7.86
C PRO A 248 -14.11 16.14 -6.73
N GLY A 249 -13.44 15.97 -5.59
CA GLY A 249 -14.00 15.29 -4.42
C GLY A 249 -14.11 13.76 -4.55
N ALA A 250 -13.76 13.17 -5.68
CA ALA A 250 -13.88 11.73 -5.90
C ALA A 250 -12.77 10.93 -5.19
N HIS A 251 -13.14 9.74 -4.74
CA HIS A 251 -12.26 8.77 -4.09
C HIS A 251 -12.40 7.40 -4.75
N ILE A 252 -11.29 6.82 -5.19
CA ILE A 252 -11.20 5.42 -5.60
C ILE A 252 -10.87 4.61 -4.34
N PRO A 253 -11.78 3.77 -3.83
CA PRO A 253 -11.61 3.08 -2.55
C PRO A 253 -10.49 2.04 -2.58
N PRO A 254 -9.98 1.60 -1.40
CA PRO A 254 -8.94 0.59 -1.31
C PRO A 254 -9.29 -0.67 -2.07
N HIS A 255 -8.40 -1.09 -2.99
CA HIS A 255 -8.59 -2.27 -3.83
C HIS A 255 -7.26 -2.87 -4.25
N THR A 256 -7.33 -4.04 -4.87
CA THR A 256 -6.18 -4.78 -5.41
C THR A 256 -6.47 -5.18 -6.85
N GLY A 257 -5.40 -5.36 -7.63
CA GLY A 257 -5.45 -5.75 -9.04
C GLY A 257 -5.57 -7.26 -9.26
N VAL A 258 -5.30 -7.67 -10.48
CA VAL A 258 -5.59 -9.05 -10.94
C VAL A 258 -4.39 -9.96 -10.81
N THR A 259 -3.17 -9.51 -11.14
CA THR A 259 -1.98 -10.36 -11.20
C THR A 259 -0.71 -9.57 -10.95
N ASN A 260 0.20 -10.13 -10.16
CA ASN A 260 1.51 -9.55 -9.90
C ASN A 260 2.53 -9.80 -11.02
N THR A 261 2.12 -10.39 -12.14
CA THR A 261 2.98 -10.53 -13.33
C THR A 261 3.15 -9.22 -14.10
N ARG A 262 2.36 -8.19 -13.76
CA ARG A 262 2.36 -6.86 -14.36
C ARG A 262 2.65 -5.80 -13.33
N ALA A 263 3.23 -4.70 -13.78
CA ALA A 263 3.31 -3.44 -13.06
C ALA A 263 2.41 -2.42 -13.74
N ILE A 264 1.77 -1.56 -12.98
CA ILE A 264 0.97 -0.45 -13.50
C ILE A 264 1.81 0.81 -13.47
N VAL A 265 1.85 1.50 -14.60
CA VAL A 265 2.54 2.78 -14.73
C VAL A 265 1.52 3.91 -14.76
N HIS A 266 1.75 4.93 -13.94
CA HIS A 266 1.07 6.20 -14.02
C HIS A 266 2.00 7.25 -14.62
N LEU A 267 1.56 7.93 -15.70
CA LEU A 267 2.13 9.18 -16.16
C LEU A 267 1.15 10.30 -15.81
N PRO A 268 1.46 11.12 -14.78
CA PRO A 268 0.62 12.24 -14.37
C PRO A 268 0.63 13.35 -15.43
N LEU A 269 -0.56 13.77 -15.90
CA LEU A 269 -0.73 14.76 -16.95
C LEU A 269 -1.22 16.11 -16.41
N ILE A 270 -2.33 16.08 -15.66
CA ILE A 270 -2.93 17.26 -15.02
C ILE A 270 -3.24 16.89 -13.59
N ILE A 271 -2.48 17.44 -12.67
CA ILE A 271 -2.58 17.11 -11.26
C ILE A 271 -2.88 18.39 -10.46
N PRO A 272 -4.13 18.57 -10.03
CA PRO A 272 -4.47 19.62 -9.08
C PRO A 272 -3.82 19.40 -7.72
N ASN A 273 -3.73 20.46 -6.91
CA ASN A 273 -3.31 20.34 -5.51
C ASN A 273 -4.26 19.40 -4.74
N ASN A 274 -3.76 18.77 -3.67
CA ASN A 274 -4.55 17.85 -2.83
C ASN A 274 -5.04 16.57 -3.55
N CYS A 275 -4.29 16.10 -4.55
CA CYS A 275 -4.44 14.76 -5.11
C CYS A 275 -3.37 13.84 -4.54
N SER A 276 -3.78 12.68 -4.01
CA SER A 276 -2.85 11.71 -3.42
C SER A 276 -3.18 10.28 -3.81
N PHE A 277 -2.16 9.43 -3.77
CA PHE A 277 -2.22 8.02 -4.12
C PHE A 277 -1.47 7.19 -3.09
N ARG A 278 -2.13 6.19 -2.52
CA ARG A 278 -1.55 5.26 -1.55
C ARG A 278 -1.41 3.88 -2.18
N VAL A 279 -0.26 3.27 -1.98
CA VAL A 279 -0.03 1.85 -2.22
C VAL A 279 0.54 1.26 -0.93
N GLY A 280 -0.12 0.26 -0.39
CA GLY A 280 0.28 -0.33 0.89
C GLY A 280 0.41 0.71 2.00
N GLY A 281 1.58 0.80 2.59
CA GLY A 281 1.88 1.73 3.67
C GLY A 281 2.51 3.05 3.20
N GLU A 282 2.59 3.34 1.90
CA GLU A 282 3.20 4.56 1.36
C GLU A 282 2.18 5.40 0.58
N THR A 283 2.09 6.69 0.94
CA THR A 283 1.27 7.66 0.21
C THR A 283 2.16 8.64 -0.53
N ARG A 284 1.91 8.83 -1.83
CA ARG A 284 2.61 9.79 -2.69
C ARG A 284 1.63 10.81 -3.27
N GLN A 285 2.15 11.99 -3.57
CA GLN A 285 1.49 12.94 -4.46
C GLN A 285 2.02 12.72 -5.89
N TRP A 286 1.13 12.82 -6.87
CA TRP A 286 1.58 12.82 -8.27
C TRP A 286 2.36 14.10 -8.58
N VAL A 287 3.42 13.95 -9.35
CA VAL A 287 4.17 15.08 -9.93
C VAL A 287 3.94 15.06 -11.44
N THR A 288 3.34 16.11 -11.99
CA THR A 288 3.08 16.20 -13.45
C THR A 288 4.34 15.92 -14.25
N GLY A 289 4.24 15.03 -15.21
CA GLY A 289 5.34 14.63 -16.10
C GLY A 289 6.35 13.68 -15.48
N LYS A 290 6.12 13.18 -14.23
CA LYS A 290 6.98 12.18 -13.61
C LYS A 290 6.26 10.85 -13.52
N ALA A 291 6.65 9.92 -14.38
CA ALA A 291 6.13 8.55 -14.38
C ALA A 291 6.60 7.80 -13.14
N PHE A 292 5.79 6.87 -12.67
CA PHE A 292 6.17 5.87 -11.67
C PHE A 292 5.40 4.58 -11.92
N ALA A 293 5.94 3.47 -11.41
CA ALA A 293 5.31 2.16 -11.47
C ALA A 293 5.05 1.60 -10.08
N PHE A 294 3.98 0.82 -9.93
CA PHE A 294 3.61 0.15 -8.69
C PHE A 294 3.00 -1.23 -8.94
N ASP A 295 2.97 -2.05 -7.90
CA ASP A 295 2.29 -3.34 -7.92
C ASP A 295 0.83 -3.15 -7.48
N ASP A 296 -0.11 -3.22 -8.43
CA ASP A 296 -1.53 -3.03 -8.17
C ASP A 296 -2.19 -4.17 -7.39
N THR A 297 -1.51 -5.30 -7.23
CA THR A 297 -1.97 -6.39 -6.37
C THR A 297 -1.74 -6.12 -4.88
N ILE A 298 -0.99 -5.08 -4.55
CA ILE A 298 -0.94 -4.49 -3.22
C ILE A 298 -2.09 -3.50 -3.08
N GLU A 299 -2.79 -3.52 -1.94
CA GLU A 299 -3.92 -2.63 -1.71
C GLU A 299 -3.54 -1.17 -1.97
N HIS A 300 -4.31 -0.52 -2.84
CA HIS A 300 -4.08 0.87 -3.23
C HIS A 300 -5.39 1.65 -3.37
N GLU A 301 -5.30 2.97 -3.24
CA GLU A 301 -6.43 3.89 -3.32
C GLU A 301 -5.98 5.29 -3.77
N ALA A 302 -6.93 6.09 -4.29
CA ALA A 302 -6.64 7.40 -4.86
C ALA A 302 -7.68 8.44 -4.48
N TRP A 303 -7.23 9.66 -4.16
CA TRP A 303 -8.10 10.79 -3.83
C TRP A 303 -7.85 11.98 -4.74
N ASN A 304 -8.93 12.66 -5.09
CA ASN A 304 -8.91 14.01 -5.62
C ASN A 304 -9.69 14.92 -4.67
N GLN A 305 -9.01 15.57 -3.74
CA GLN A 305 -9.61 16.50 -2.78
C GLN A 305 -9.52 17.95 -3.24
N SER A 306 -9.41 18.18 -4.56
CA SER A 306 -9.36 19.49 -5.20
C SER A 306 -10.71 19.87 -5.79
N ASP A 307 -10.78 21.06 -6.38
CA ASP A 307 -11.90 21.59 -7.16
C ASP A 307 -11.78 21.39 -8.67
N GLN A 308 -10.75 20.67 -9.13
CA GLN A 308 -10.47 20.40 -10.54
C GLN A 308 -10.32 18.90 -10.81
N ALA A 309 -10.59 18.47 -12.04
CA ALA A 309 -10.39 17.07 -12.42
C ALA A 309 -8.90 16.71 -12.51
N ARG A 310 -8.51 15.55 -11.95
CA ARG A 310 -7.19 14.95 -12.10
C ARG A 310 -7.18 14.07 -13.36
N LEU A 311 -6.15 14.22 -14.20
CA LEU A 311 -5.95 13.45 -15.44
C LEU A 311 -4.58 12.78 -15.42
N ILE A 312 -4.56 11.45 -15.60
CA ILE A 312 -3.32 10.66 -15.74
C ILE A 312 -3.47 9.66 -16.88
N LEU A 313 -2.36 9.29 -17.50
CA LEU A 313 -2.28 8.12 -18.37
C LEU A 313 -1.88 6.92 -17.52
N ILE A 314 -2.65 5.83 -17.60
CA ILE A 314 -2.41 4.56 -16.92
C ILE A 314 -2.16 3.49 -17.98
N PHE A 315 -1.12 2.68 -17.80
CA PHE A 315 -0.86 1.54 -18.68
C PHE A 315 -0.08 0.43 -17.97
N GLU A 316 -0.12 -0.76 -18.55
CA GLU A 316 0.50 -1.98 -18.02
C GLU A 316 1.85 -2.22 -18.66
N VAL A 317 2.80 -2.71 -17.85
CA VAL A 317 4.07 -3.29 -18.33
C VAL A 317 4.32 -4.61 -17.58
N TRP A 318 5.28 -5.41 -18.05
CA TRP A 318 5.71 -6.57 -17.29
C TRP A 318 6.28 -6.18 -15.92
N ASN A 319 6.01 -7.00 -14.91
CA ASN A 319 6.70 -6.87 -13.62
C ASN A 319 8.22 -6.94 -13.88
N PRO A 320 9.00 -5.96 -13.41
CA PRO A 320 10.42 -5.86 -13.76
C PRO A 320 11.28 -7.01 -13.21
N HIS A 321 10.78 -7.73 -12.22
CA HIS A 321 11.48 -8.88 -11.64
C HIS A 321 11.32 -10.18 -12.45
N LEU A 322 10.41 -10.20 -13.45
CA LEU A 322 10.29 -11.35 -14.34
C LEU A 322 11.41 -11.36 -15.37
N THR A 323 12.03 -12.51 -15.55
CA THR A 323 12.98 -12.77 -16.66
C THR A 323 12.26 -12.77 -18.00
N VAL A 324 13.01 -12.66 -19.08
CA VAL A 324 12.46 -12.73 -20.44
C VAL A 324 11.78 -14.08 -20.67
N GLU A 325 12.43 -15.17 -20.24
CA GLU A 325 11.90 -16.54 -20.38
C GLU A 325 10.58 -16.72 -19.62
N GLU A 326 10.48 -16.19 -18.38
CA GLU A 326 9.24 -16.26 -17.61
C GLU A 326 8.09 -15.49 -18.28
N ARG A 327 8.37 -14.35 -18.93
CA ARG A 327 7.38 -13.58 -19.71
C ARG A 327 6.88 -14.38 -20.93
N GLU A 328 7.77 -15.06 -21.63
CA GLU A 328 7.45 -15.93 -22.76
C GLU A 328 6.57 -17.10 -22.31
N LEU A 329 6.98 -17.82 -21.26
CA LEU A 329 6.21 -18.92 -20.68
C LEU A 329 4.82 -18.48 -20.16
N LEU A 330 4.71 -17.29 -19.55
CA LEU A 330 3.43 -16.73 -19.14
C LEU A 330 2.52 -16.44 -20.35
N THR A 331 3.09 -15.93 -21.44
CA THR A 331 2.33 -15.66 -22.67
C THR A 331 1.80 -16.96 -23.27
N GLU A 332 2.62 -18.02 -23.32
CA GLU A 332 2.20 -19.35 -23.77
C GLU A 332 1.14 -19.96 -22.83
N PHE A 333 1.34 -19.86 -21.52
CA PHE A 333 0.38 -20.33 -20.53
C PHE A 333 -1.01 -19.69 -20.75
N TYR A 334 -1.08 -18.40 -20.95
CA TYR A 334 -2.35 -17.70 -21.20
C TYR A 334 -2.96 -18.06 -22.56
N ALA A 335 -2.14 -18.31 -23.59
CA ALA A 335 -2.63 -18.78 -24.88
C ALA A 335 -3.28 -20.17 -24.79
N ILE A 336 -2.69 -21.08 -24.01
CA ILE A 336 -3.22 -22.41 -23.78
C ILE A 336 -4.50 -22.35 -22.93
N THR A 337 -4.49 -21.64 -21.81
CA THR A 337 -5.63 -21.60 -20.88
C THR A 337 -6.82 -20.81 -21.44
N GLY A 338 -6.59 -19.78 -22.25
CA GLY A 338 -7.65 -19.02 -22.91
C GLY A 338 -8.28 -19.71 -24.14
N SER A 339 -7.71 -20.81 -24.60
CA SER A 339 -8.26 -21.63 -25.72
C SER A 339 -9.08 -22.82 -25.23
N VAL A 340 -9.23 -23.02 -23.93
CA VAL A 340 -9.94 -24.20 -23.35
C VAL A 340 -11.39 -23.84 -22.94
N ASP A 341 -11.85 -22.59 -23.14
CA ASP A 341 -13.24 -22.15 -22.88
C ASP A 341 -14.14 -22.29 -24.10
#